data_a8242e9599935b39bf75df8411c28768
#
_entry.id   a8242e9599935b39bf75df8411c28768
#
_cell.length_a   1.000
_cell.length_b   1.000
_cell.length_c   1.000
_cell.angle_alpha   90.00
_cell.angle_beta   90.00
_cell.angle_gamma   90.00
#
_symmetry.space_group_name_H-M   'P 1'
#
loop_
_entity.id
_entity.type
_entity.pdbx_description
1 polymer ?
#
loop_
_entity_poly.entity_id
_entity_poly.type
_entity_poly.pdbx_seq_one_letter_code
_entity_poly.pdbx_strand_id
1 'polypeptide(L)'
;GLDIQKLTEPRESLIRRVCTQEELIFLKSPQDFCRIWAMKESAVKLTGEGITGNFREILTLHPDMHTHTIPLENGTGFLAYSIYDESKLPVRVLSARELAEELL
;
A
#
# COMPACT_ATOMS: atom_id res chain seq x y z
N GLY A 1 -3.44 7.62 -6.26
CA GLY A 1 -3.60 6.19 -6.38
C GLY A 1 -4.22 5.55 -5.15
N LEU A 2 -5.13 4.67 -5.38
CA LEU A 2 -5.81 3.89 -4.34
C LEU A 2 -5.54 2.42 -4.54
N ASP A 3 -5.34 1.69 -3.44
CA ASP A 3 -5.21 0.24 -3.47
C ASP A 3 -5.82 -0.39 -2.24
N ILE A 4 -6.35 -1.59 -2.39
CA ILE A 4 -6.92 -2.37 -1.31
C ILE A 4 -6.25 -3.73 -1.34
N GLN A 5 -5.67 -4.12 -0.21
CA GLN A 5 -5.05 -5.43 -0.08
C GLN A 5 -5.72 -6.22 1.04
N LYS A 6 -6.14 -7.41 0.69
CA LYS A 6 -6.67 -8.37 1.64
C LYS A 6 -5.53 -9.07 2.36
N LEU A 7 -5.70 -9.29 3.65
CA LEU A 7 -4.69 -9.98 4.44
C LEU A 7 -4.55 -11.44 3.97
N THR A 8 -3.31 -11.83 3.66
CA THR A 8 -2.96 -13.20 3.29
C THR A 8 -1.59 -13.54 3.85
N GLU A 9 -1.26 -14.83 3.89
CA GLU A 9 0.09 -15.27 4.20
C GLU A 9 0.94 -15.16 2.94
N PRO A 10 1.90 -14.22 2.88
CA PRO A 10 2.69 -14.04 1.68
C PRO A 10 3.79 -15.11 1.57
N ARG A 11 4.12 -15.48 0.33
CA ARG A 11 5.27 -16.34 0.08
C ARG A 11 6.55 -15.52 0.23
N GLU A 12 7.62 -16.16 0.67
CA GLU A 12 8.91 -15.49 0.85
C GLU A 12 9.40 -14.83 -0.44
N SER A 13 9.20 -15.48 -1.58
CA SER A 13 9.59 -14.91 -2.87
C SER A 13 8.87 -13.60 -3.18
N LEU A 14 7.60 -13.49 -2.81
CA LEU A 14 6.84 -12.26 -2.97
C LEU A 14 7.34 -11.16 -2.03
N ILE A 15 7.61 -11.51 -0.78
CA ILE A 15 8.16 -10.56 0.19
C ILE A 15 9.46 -9.95 -0.34
N ARG A 16 10.35 -10.76 -0.88
CA ARG A 16 11.63 -10.30 -1.41
C ARG A 16 11.50 -9.42 -2.65
N ARG A 17 10.46 -9.64 -3.44
CA ARG A 17 10.18 -8.82 -4.63
C ARG A 17 9.59 -7.47 -4.27
N VAL A 18 8.86 -7.39 -3.18
CA VAL A 18 8.11 -6.19 -2.78
C VAL A 18 8.92 -5.31 -1.84
N CYS A 19 9.68 -5.89 -0.93
CA CYS A 19 10.32 -5.16 0.17
C CYS A 19 11.81 -4.94 -0.05
N THR A 20 12.28 -3.77 0.37
CA THR A 20 13.72 -3.50 0.46
C THR A 20 14.31 -4.24 1.66
N GLN A 21 15.64 -4.29 1.72
CA GLN A 21 16.33 -4.93 2.86
C GLN A 21 16.01 -4.24 4.17
N GLU A 22 15.93 -2.92 4.17
CA GLU A 22 15.58 -2.14 5.36
C GLU A 22 14.15 -2.47 5.81
N GLU A 23 13.22 -2.60 4.89
CA GLU A 23 11.85 -2.95 5.22
C GLU A 23 11.73 -4.35 5.79
N LEU A 24 12.55 -5.30 5.31
CA LEU A 24 12.53 -6.68 5.81
C LEU A 24 12.83 -6.75 7.31
N ILE A 25 13.63 -5.83 7.83
CA ILE A 25 13.97 -5.78 9.26
C ILE A 25 12.74 -5.48 10.10
N PHE A 26 11.81 -4.70 9.58
CA PHE A 26 10.60 -4.28 10.31
C PHE A 26 9.40 -5.20 10.10
N LEU A 27 9.49 -6.17 9.19
CA LEU A 27 8.40 -7.11 8.94
C LEU A 27 8.35 -8.16 10.04
N LYS A 28 7.28 -8.14 10.83
CA LYS A 28 7.08 -9.06 11.95
C LYS A 28 5.81 -9.88 11.83
N SER A 29 4.93 -9.55 10.88
CA SER A 29 3.64 -10.21 10.74
C SER A 29 3.14 -10.10 9.30
N PRO A 30 2.17 -10.95 8.91
CA PRO A 30 1.50 -10.80 7.61
C PRO A 30 0.83 -9.44 7.43
N GLN A 31 0.37 -8.84 8.52
CA GLN A 31 -0.23 -7.50 8.50
C GLN A 31 0.79 -6.45 8.05
N ASP A 32 2.02 -6.52 8.55
CA ASP A 32 3.09 -5.59 8.15
C ASP A 32 3.34 -5.66 6.65
N PHE A 33 3.43 -6.87 6.11
CA PHE A 33 3.63 -7.05 4.67
C PHE A 33 2.44 -6.53 3.86
N CYS A 34 1.23 -6.87 4.27
CA CYS A 34 0.00 -6.44 3.61
C CYS A 34 -0.05 -4.91 3.50
N ARG A 35 0.30 -4.23 4.58
CA ARG A 35 0.33 -2.77 4.64
C ARG A 35 1.36 -2.19 3.68
N ILE A 36 2.59 -2.70 3.69
CA ILE A 36 3.66 -2.23 2.80
C ILE A 36 3.30 -2.46 1.33
N TRP A 37 2.75 -3.63 1.03
CA TRP A 37 2.35 -3.95 -0.33
C TRP A 37 1.25 -3.02 -0.83
N ALA A 38 0.23 -2.77 0.01
CA ALA A 38 -0.84 -1.83 -0.33
C ALA A 38 -0.27 -0.43 -0.60
N MET A 39 0.68 0.03 0.21
CA MET A 39 1.33 1.32 0.01
C MET A 39 2.03 1.39 -1.35
N LYS A 40 2.81 0.38 -1.70
CA LYS A 40 3.56 0.38 -2.96
C LYS A 40 2.66 0.26 -4.17
N GLU A 41 1.60 -0.55 -4.09
CA GLU A 41 0.61 -0.65 -5.15
C GLU A 41 -0.11 0.67 -5.37
N SER A 42 -0.48 1.38 -4.31
CA SER A 42 -1.11 2.69 -4.43
C SER A 42 -0.17 3.71 -5.07
N ALA A 43 1.12 3.65 -4.74
CA ALA A 43 2.13 4.52 -5.32
C ALA A 43 2.31 4.25 -6.81
N VAL A 44 2.37 3.00 -7.20
CA VAL A 44 2.49 2.59 -8.61
C VAL A 44 1.29 3.07 -9.42
N LYS A 45 0.09 2.97 -8.86
CA LYS A 45 -1.13 3.45 -9.51
C LYS A 45 -1.12 4.96 -9.71
N LEU A 46 -0.52 5.69 -8.78
CA LEU A 46 -0.39 7.13 -8.91
C LEU A 46 0.63 7.53 -9.98
N THR A 47 1.80 6.87 -10.00
CA THR A 47 2.85 7.19 -10.98
C THR A 47 2.58 6.64 -12.36
N GLY A 48 1.79 5.56 -12.46
CA GLY A 48 1.54 4.88 -13.73
C GLY A 48 2.68 3.98 -14.18
N GLU A 49 3.69 3.74 -13.32
CA GLU A 49 4.88 2.97 -13.70
C GLU A 49 4.62 1.48 -13.87
N GLY A 50 3.59 0.95 -13.18
CA GLY A 50 3.36 -0.47 -13.16
C GLY A 50 4.39 -1.21 -12.29
N ILE A 51 4.31 -2.55 -12.31
CA ILE A 51 5.28 -3.37 -11.58
C ILE A 51 6.53 -3.49 -12.43
N THR A 52 7.53 -2.69 -12.10
CA THR A 52 8.81 -2.64 -12.81
C THR A 52 9.94 -3.03 -11.88
N GLY A 53 11.19 -2.96 -12.38
CA GLY A 53 12.37 -3.18 -11.55
C GLY A 53 12.50 -2.20 -10.38
N ASN A 54 11.81 -1.06 -10.43
CA ASN A 54 11.85 -0.03 -9.39
C ASN A 54 10.75 -0.17 -8.34
N PHE A 55 9.88 -1.17 -8.48
CA PHE A 55 8.73 -1.35 -7.57
C PHE A 55 9.16 -1.43 -6.11
N ARG A 56 10.23 -2.16 -5.83
CA ARG A 56 10.74 -2.34 -4.47
C ARG A 56 11.07 -1.03 -3.78
N GLU A 57 11.66 -0.08 -4.51
CA GLU A 57 12.13 1.21 -3.99
C GLU A 57 11.16 2.36 -4.30
N ILE A 58 9.95 2.08 -4.74
CA ILE A 58 9.06 3.13 -5.26
C ILE A 58 8.78 4.24 -4.26
N LEU A 59 8.65 3.92 -2.99
CA LEU A 59 8.37 4.93 -1.97
C LEU A 59 9.57 5.84 -1.73
N THR A 60 10.78 5.31 -1.90
CA THR A 60 12.02 6.08 -1.75
C THR A 60 12.29 6.97 -2.95
N LEU A 61 11.91 6.51 -4.16
CA LEU A 61 12.16 7.23 -5.41
C LEU A 61 11.25 8.44 -5.59
N HIS A 62 10.15 8.52 -4.85
CA HIS A 62 9.17 9.59 -4.96
C HIS A 62 8.98 10.29 -3.61
N PRO A 63 9.97 11.12 -3.17
CA PRO A 63 9.92 11.74 -1.85
C PRO A 63 8.80 12.76 -1.68
N ASP A 64 8.26 13.30 -2.77
CA ASP A 64 7.14 14.24 -2.72
C ASP A 64 5.78 13.55 -2.60
N MET A 65 5.77 12.23 -2.67
CA MET A 65 4.55 11.45 -2.57
C MET A 65 4.19 11.19 -1.11
N HIS A 66 2.93 11.42 -0.77
CA HIS A 66 2.38 11.09 0.54
C HIS A 66 1.60 9.78 0.42
N THR A 67 1.99 8.77 1.19
CA THR A 67 1.34 7.47 1.17
C THR A 67 0.85 7.13 2.57
N HIS A 68 -0.43 6.81 2.66
CA HIS A 68 -1.10 6.53 3.92
C HIS A 68 -1.86 5.21 3.83
N THR A 69 -2.04 4.58 4.98
CA THR A 69 -2.81 3.34 5.06
C THR A 69 -3.92 3.46 6.09
N ILE A 70 -5.03 2.80 5.80
CA ILE A 70 -6.17 2.70 6.71
C ILE A 70 -6.45 1.22 6.89
N PRO A 71 -6.39 0.70 8.14
CA PRO A 71 -6.75 -0.70 8.36
C PRO A 71 -8.25 -0.91 8.15
N LEU A 72 -8.59 -2.02 7.53
CA LEU A 72 -9.98 -2.42 7.35
C LEU A 72 -10.50 -3.10 8.62
N GLU A 73 -11.83 -3.20 8.75
CA GLU A 73 -12.45 -3.77 9.93
C GLU A 73 -11.98 -5.20 10.19
N ASN A 74 -11.83 -5.54 11.47
CA ASN A 74 -11.45 -6.89 11.94
C ASN A 74 -10.11 -7.38 11.41
N GLY A 75 -9.22 -6.46 11.02
CA GLY A 75 -7.91 -6.83 10.52
C GLY A 75 -7.93 -7.57 9.18
N THR A 76 -8.96 -7.35 8.37
CA THR A 76 -9.14 -8.06 7.09
C THR A 76 -8.19 -7.58 5.99
N GLY A 77 -7.54 -6.44 6.18
CA GLY A 77 -6.61 -5.91 5.20
C GLY A 77 -6.36 -4.43 5.38
N PHE A 78 -5.87 -3.80 4.33
CA PHE A 78 -5.55 -2.37 4.32
C PHE A 78 -6.03 -1.71 3.04
N LEU A 79 -6.52 -0.49 3.19
CA LEU A 79 -6.63 0.45 2.08
C LEU A 79 -5.42 1.36 2.14
N ALA A 80 -4.78 1.58 1.02
CA ALA A 80 -3.69 2.54 0.91
C ALA A 80 -4.03 3.59 -0.13
N TYR A 81 -3.55 4.81 0.08
CA TYR A 81 -3.67 5.87 -0.91
C TYR A 81 -2.38 6.66 -1.00
N SER A 82 -2.03 7.06 -2.21
CA SER A 82 -0.86 7.87 -2.51
C SER A 82 -1.28 9.09 -3.28
N ILE A 83 -0.73 10.26 -2.90
CA ILE A 83 -1.12 11.54 -3.45
C ILE A 83 0.04 12.53 -3.32
N TYR A 84 0.10 13.51 -4.24
CA TYR A 84 1.09 14.57 -4.17
C TYR A 84 0.60 15.80 -3.39
N ASP A 85 -0.71 16.00 -3.29
CA ASP A 85 -1.32 17.14 -2.59
C ASP A 85 -2.32 16.63 -1.55
N GLU A 86 -1.91 16.64 -0.28
CA GLU A 86 -2.73 16.14 0.81
C GLU A 86 -4.02 16.92 1.08
N SER A 87 -4.11 18.16 0.60
CA SER A 87 -5.31 18.97 0.83
C SER A 87 -6.56 18.41 0.15
N LYS A 88 -6.39 17.48 -0.80
CA LYS A 88 -7.50 16.90 -1.59
C LYS A 88 -7.99 15.55 -1.07
N LEU A 89 -7.49 15.11 0.09
CA LEU A 89 -7.67 13.74 0.57
C LEU A 89 -9.03 13.36 1.15
N PRO A 90 -9.69 14.16 2.02
CA PRO A 90 -10.66 13.58 2.96
C PRO A 90 -11.86 12.88 2.33
N VAL A 91 -12.46 13.46 1.30
CA VAL A 91 -13.71 12.94 0.72
C VAL A 91 -13.48 11.64 -0.04
N ARG A 92 -12.42 11.59 -0.84
CA ARG A 92 -12.10 10.41 -1.65
C ARG A 92 -11.72 9.20 -0.81
N VAL A 93 -10.96 9.43 0.25
CA VAL A 93 -10.50 8.34 1.12
C VAL A 93 -11.67 7.72 1.87
N LEU A 94 -12.58 8.54 2.40
CA LEU A 94 -13.76 8.03 3.11
C LEU A 94 -14.64 7.20 2.20
N SER A 95 -14.91 7.67 0.98
CA SER A 95 -15.72 6.93 0.01
C SER A 95 -15.07 5.61 -0.39
N ALA A 96 -13.76 5.62 -0.60
CA ALA A 96 -13.03 4.41 -0.97
C ALA A 96 -13.03 3.40 0.16
N ARG A 97 -12.88 3.85 1.41
CA ARG A 97 -12.93 2.98 2.59
C ARG A 97 -14.30 2.31 2.72
N GLU A 98 -15.37 3.08 2.58
CA GLU A 98 -16.74 2.54 2.63
C GLU A 98 -16.94 1.47 1.56
N LEU A 99 -16.53 1.74 0.33
CA LEU A 99 -16.64 0.79 -0.76
C LEU A 99 -15.80 -0.47 -0.49
N ALA A 100 -14.59 -0.31 0.02
CA ALA A 100 -13.72 -1.43 0.36
C ALA A 100 -14.35 -2.33 1.41
N GLU A 101 -14.96 -1.76 2.43
CA GLU A 101 -15.60 -2.51 3.51
C GLU A 101 -16.84 -3.28 3.02
N GLU A 102 -17.55 -2.75 2.04
CA GLU A 102 -18.68 -3.45 1.41
C GLU A 102 -18.22 -4.63 0.55
N LEU A 103 -17.06 -4.52 -0.10
CA LEU A 103 -16.55 -5.54 -1.02
C LEU A 103 -15.81 -6.68 -0.30
N LEU A 104 -15.30 -6.43 0.89
CA LEU A 104 -14.56 -7.40 1.68
C LEU A 104 -15.44 -8.12 2.69
#